data_6face0b96facaf7c6f438403cc6ead64
#
_entry.id   6face0b96facaf7c6f438403cc6ead64
#
_cell.length_a   1.000
_cell.length_b   1.000
_cell.length_c   1.000
_cell.angle_alpha   90.00
_cell.angle_beta   90.00
_cell.angle_gamma   90.00
#
_symmetry.space_group_name_H-M   'P 1'
#
loop_
_entity.id
_entity.type
_entity.pdbx_description
1 polymer ?
#
loop_
_entity_poly.entity_id
_entity_poly.type
_entity_poly.pdbx_seq_one_letter_code
_entity_poly.pdbx_strand_id
1 'polypeptide(L)'
;PHPFVTGYVGGAPQQELLPWYYYPVVIPESKHPIVNNMDAVLFRFTGTIDTVGSTKLKKTILLTSSPYSRLYQAPARVNLSILKNPPPDKMFNKPNLNLAVLVEGEFRSLYANRTNKQFVKMLQDSVDLKYKASGNRTSMIFISDGVLNGFDTLTHTSSGSLSLSLGFLI
;
A
#
# COMPACT_ATOMS: atom_id res chain seq x y z
N PRO A 1 -18.66 -6.68 5.10
CA PRO A 1 -19.30 -7.86 4.53
C PRO A 1 -19.60 -7.64 3.05
N HIS A 2 -19.43 -8.70 2.24
CA HIS A 2 -19.77 -8.71 0.82
C HIS A 2 -20.94 -9.66 0.56
N PRO A 3 -21.82 -9.36 -0.42
CA PRO A 3 -22.87 -10.27 -0.80
C PRO A 3 -22.29 -11.46 -1.57
N PHE A 4 -22.58 -12.65 -1.09
CA PHE A 4 -22.24 -13.92 -1.74
C PHE A 4 -23.53 -14.69 -2.04
N VAL A 5 -23.59 -15.30 -3.21
CA VAL A 5 -24.68 -16.20 -3.55
C VAL A 5 -24.45 -17.52 -2.83
N THR A 6 -25.28 -17.82 -1.84
CA THR A 6 -25.20 -19.04 -1.01
C THR A 6 -26.13 -20.16 -1.50
N GLY A 7 -27.10 -19.85 -2.36
CA GLY A 7 -28.04 -20.81 -2.91
C GLY A 7 -29.03 -20.19 -3.89
N TYR A 8 -29.95 -21.02 -4.37
CA TYR A 8 -31.06 -20.60 -5.22
C TYR A 8 -32.37 -21.14 -4.63
N VAL A 9 -33.37 -20.26 -4.51
CA VAL A 9 -34.71 -20.63 -4.09
C VAL A 9 -35.70 -20.16 -5.15
N GLY A 10 -36.46 -21.10 -5.73
CA GLY A 10 -37.40 -20.79 -6.81
C GLY A 10 -36.73 -20.16 -8.06
N GLY A 11 -35.46 -20.44 -8.34
CA GLY A 11 -34.70 -19.86 -9.45
C GLY A 11 -34.10 -18.48 -9.14
N ALA A 12 -34.39 -17.86 -8.00
CA ALA A 12 -33.78 -16.61 -7.58
C ALA A 12 -32.53 -16.85 -6.72
N PRO A 13 -31.42 -16.12 -6.95
CA PRO A 13 -30.22 -16.25 -6.13
C PRO A 13 -30.45 -15.71 -4.73
N GLN A 14 -30.18 -16.53 -3.72
CA GLN A 14 -30.09 -16.10 -2.33
C GLN A 14 -28.73 -15.49 -2.08
N GLN A 15 -28.71 -14.24 -1.60
CA GLN A 15 -27.50 -13.55 -1.22
C GLN A 15 -27.40 -13.43 0.30
N GLU A 16 -26.24 -13.78 0.82
CA GLU A 16 -25.88 -13.61 2.22
C GLU A 16 -24.69 -12.68 2.35
N LEU A 17 -24.72 -11.78 3.33
CA LEU A 17 -23.62 -10.86 3.63
C LEU A 17 -22.58 -11.57 4.50
N LEU A 18 -21.51 -12.06 3.89
CA LEU A 18 -20.43 -12.74 4.60
C LEU A 18 -19.21 -11.83 4.78
N PRO A 19 -18.43 -12.00 5.88
CA PRO A 19 -17.21 -11.24 6.09
C PRO A 19 -16.15 -11.66 5.07
N TRP A 20 -15.70 -10.71 4.22
CA TRP A 20 -14.62 -10.95 3.27
C TRP A 20 -13.34 -10.34 3.79
N TYR A 21 -12.50 -11.14 4.41
CA TYR A 21 -11.30 -10.71 5.15
C TYR A 21 -10.22 -10.05 4.27
N TYR A 22 -10.20 -10.32 2.96
CA TYR A 22 -9.21 -9.74 2.04
C TYR A 22 -9.49 -8.28 1.66
N TYR A 23 -10.63 -7.73 2.09
CA TYR A 23 -11.02 -6.33 1.83
C TYR A 23 -11.23 -5.59 3.16
N PRO A 24 -10.14 -5.23 3.85
CA PRO A 24 -10.26 -4.50 5.10
C PRO A 24 -10.81 -3.09 4.86
N VAL A 25 -11.66 -2.66 5.78
CA VAL A 25 -12.14 -1.27 5.87
C VAL A 25 -11.32 -0.58 6.96
N VAL A 26 -10.68 0.51 6.59
CA VAL A 26 -9.78 1.26 7.47
C VAL A 26 -10.39 2.59 7.80
N ILE A 27 -10.54 2.88 9.08
CA ILE A 27 -10.99 4.17 9.58
C ILE A 27 -9.73 5.00 9.90
N PRO A 28 -9.55 6.18 9.30
CA PRO A 28 -8.40 7.02 9.58
C PRO A 28 -8.40 7.51 11.03
N GLU A 29 -7.34 7.20 11.77
CA GLU A 29 -7.16 7.65 13.17
C GLU A 29 -6.13 8.79 13.26
N SER A 30 -5.37 9.01 12.19
CA SER A 30 -4.34 10.04 12.14
C SER A 30 -4.95 11.43 12.07
N LYS A 31 -4.44 12.35 12.90
CA LYS A 31 -4.81 13.79 12.88
C LYS A 31 -4.12 14.57 11.76
N HIS A 32 -3.41 13.90 10.86
CA HIS A 32 -2.72 14.56 9.76
C HIS A 32 -3.73 15.19 8.79
N PRO A 33 -3.54 16.44 8.32
CA PRO A 33 -4.51 17.14 7.47
C PRO A 33 -4.97 16.38 6.22
N ILE A 34 -4.10 15.52 5.66
CA ILE A 34 -4.42 14.72 4.46
C ILE A 34 -5.54 13.71 4.73
N VAL A 35 -5.59 13.13 5.93
CA VAL A 35 -6.53 12.04 6.27
C VAL A 35 -7.50 12.40 7.39
N ASN A 36 -7.31 13.57 8.01
CA ASN A 36 -8.22 14.08 9.00
C ASN A 36 -9.57 14.38 8.33
N ASN A 37 -10.65 13.87 8.88
CA ASN A 37 -12.02 13.95 8.34
C ASN A 37 -12.26 13.15 7.04
N MET A 38 -11.40 12.18 6.70
CA MET A 38 -11.73 11.21 5.68
C MET A 38 -12.67 10.14 6.23
N ASP A 39 -13.59 9.70 5.39
CA ASP A 39 -14.42 8.53 5.66
C ASP A 39 -13.60 7.24 5.66
N ALA A 40 -14.26 6.14 6.06
CA ALA A 40 -13.65 4.81 6.03
C ALA A 40 -13.23 4.41 4.60
N VAL A 41 -12.01 3.94 4.46
CA VAL A 41 -11.40 3.55 3.18
C VAL A 41 -11.42 2.04 3.03
N LEU A 42 -11.96 1.55 1.93
CA LEU A 42 -11.95 0.14 1.56
C LEU A 42 -10.66 -0.18 0.80
N PHE A 43 -9.83 -1.04 1.35
CA PHE A 43 -8.66 -1.60 0.67
C PHE A 43 -8.99 -2.96 0.06
N ARG A 44 -8.30 -3.33 -1.02
CA ARG A 44 -8.47 -4.63 -1.68
C ARG A 44 -7.14 -5.33 -1.80
N PHE A 45 -7.04 -6.54 -1.22
CA PHE A 45 -5.79 -7.33 -1.22
C PHE A 45 -4.57 -6.51 -0.80
N THR A 46 -4.73 -5.70 0.21
CA THR A 46 -3.69 -4.76 0.63
C THR A 46 -2.51 -5.49 1.28
N GLY A 47 -1.31 -4.97 1.05
CA GLY A 47 -0.11 -5.37 1.76
C GLY A 47 0.16 -4.51 2.98
N THR A 48 1.41 -4.46 3.42
CA THR A 48 1.88 -3.54 4.44
C THR A 48 3.13 -2.82 3.98
N ILE A 49 3.36 -1.61 4.47
CA ILE A 49 4.53 -0.79 4.16
C ILE A 49 5.42 -0.73 5.38
N ASP A 50 6.67 -1.19 5.23
CA ASP A 50 7.68 -1.00 6.26
C ASP A 50 8.52 0.25 5.96
N THR A 51 8.79 1.05 6.99
CA THR A 51 9.52 2.32 6.87
C THR A 51 10.99 2.12 7.21
N VAL A 52 11.74 1.54 6.28
CA VAL A 52 13.19 1.34 6.40
C VAL A 52 14.00 2.43 5.67
N GLY A 53 15.28 2.49 5.91
CA GLY A 53 16.24 3.30 5.13
C GLY A 53 16.49 4.71 5.69
N SER A 54 16.77 5.66 4.79
CA SER A 54 17.36 6.96 5.12
C SER A 54 16.61 7.77 6.19
N THR A 55 17.32 8.27 7.17
CA THR A 55 16.84 9.23 8.20
C THR A 55 16.67 10.64 7.64
N LYS A 56 17.15 10.91 6.43
CA LYS A 56 17.04 12.25 5.79
C LYS A 56 15.64 12.56 5.26
N LEU A 57 14.81 11.52 5.09
CA LEU A 57 13.43 11.68 4.66
C LEU A 57 12.49 11.60 5.87
N LYS A 58 11.63 12.57 6.01
CA LYS A 58 10.57 12.54 7.03
C LYS A 58 9.48 11.57 6.56
N LYS A 59 9.11 10.62 7.39
CA LYS A 59 8.09 9.61 7.13
C LYS A 59 6.96 9.78 8.14
N THR A 60 5.76 9.96 7.64
CA THR A 60 4.56 10.11 8.47
C THR A 60 3.55 9.04 8.08
N ILE A 61 3.14 8.22 9.04
CA ILE A 61 2.13 7.19 8.82
C ILE A 61 0.77 7.88 8.75
N LEU A 62 0.05 7.65 7.65
CA LEU A 62 -1.27 8.23 7.42
C LEU A 62 -2.39 7.27 7.79
N LEU A 63 -2.29 6.00 7.37
CA LEU A 63 -3.28 4.97 7.62
C LEU A 63 -2.61 3.73 8.18
N THR A 64 -3.25 3.13 9.17
CA THR A 64 -2.85 1.85 9.77
C THR A 64 -4.02 0.86 9.74
N SER A 65 -3.70 -0.41 9.76
CA SER A 65 -4.71 -1.45 9.91
C SER A 65 -5.30 -1.49 11.32
N SER A 66 -6.40 -2.23 11.47
CA SER A 66 -6.97 -2.57 12.77
C SER A 66 -5.92 -3.20 13.71
N PRO A 67 -6.11 -3.09 15.05
CA PRO A 67 -5.36 -3.86 16.04
C PRO A 67 -5.47 -5.38 15.83
N TYR A 68 -6.55 -5.83 15.23
CA TYR A 68 -6.84 -7.24 14.93
C TYR A 68 -6.60 -7.49 13.43
N SER A 69 -5.34 -7.57 13.02
CA SER A 69 -4.95 -7.83 11.65
C SER A 69 -4.08 -9.08 11.56
N ARG A 70 -4.10 -9.71 10.41
CA ARG A 70 -3.29 -10.87 10.09
C ARG A 70 -2.52 -10.63 8.81
N LEU A 71 -1.25 -11.00 8.80
CA LEU A 71 -0.39 -10.91 7.62
C LEU A 71 -0.16 -12.31 7.06
N TYR A 72 -0.43 -12.47 5.75
CA TYR A 72 -0.03 -13.63 4.98
C TYR A 72 1.21 -13.32 4.16
N GLN A 73 2.17 -14.21 4.24
CA GLN A 73 3.37 -14.09 3.41
C GLN A 73 3.07 -14.56 1.98
N ALA A 74 3.52 -13.82 0.99
CA ALA A 74 3.40 -14.20 -0.41
C ALA A 74 4.32 -15.40 -0.75
N PRO A 75 3.89 -16.30 -1.64
CA PRO A 75 2.63 -16.32 -2.37
C PRO A 75 1.46 -16.85 -1.51
N ALA A 76 0.38 -16.09 -1.40
CA ALA A 76 -0.81 -16.48 -0.67
C ALA A 76 -1.93 -16.87 -1.64
N ARG A 77 -2.65 -17.97 -1.33
CA ARG A 77 -3.81 -18.40 -2.11
C ARG A 77 -5.07 -17.75 -1.54
N VAL A 78 -5.77 -17.01 -2.37
CA VAL A 78 -7.11 -16.53 -2.04
C VAL A 78 -8.09 -17.69 -2.23
N ASN A 79 -8.88 -17.99 -1.18
CA ASN A 79 -9.80 -19.12 -1.20
C ASN A 79 -11.13 -18.72 -0.54
N LEU A 80 -12.23 -19.07 -1.20
CA LEU A 80 -13.58 -18.88 -0.67
C LEU A 80 -13.89 -19.75 0.56
N SER A 81 -13.10 -20.79 0.82
CA SER A 81 -13.27 -21.62 2.02
C SER A 81 -13.16 -20.83 3.33
N ILE A 82 -12.50 -19.68 3.31
CA ILE A 82 -12.40 -18.77 4.46
C ILE A 82 -13.78 -18.28 4.95
N LEU A 83 -14.78 -18.25 4.06
CA LEU A 83 -16.15 -17.88 4.42
C LEU A 83 -16.85 -18.95 5.24
N LYS A 84 -16.56 -20.24 4.94
CA LYS A 84 -17.12 -21.39 5.67
C LYS A 84 -16.33 -21.72 6.93
N ASN A 85 -15.02 -21.51 6.88
CA ASN A 85 -14.09 -21.82 7.97
C ASN A 85 -13.26 -20.55 8.28
N PRO A 86 -13.84 -19.57 9.00
CA PRO A 86 -13.11 -18.36 9.35
C PRO A 86 -11.91 -18.66 10.24
N PRO A 87 -10.80 -17.93 10.08
CA PRO A 87 -9.64 -18.09 10.96
C PRO A 87 -10.03 -17.74 12.41
N PRO A 88 -9.51 -18.46 13.40
CA PRO A 88 -9.76 -18.13 14.81
C PRO A 88 -9.14 -16.76 15.16
N ASP A 89 -9.78 -16.00 16.05
CA ASP A 89 -9.42 -14.62 16.41
C ASP A 89 -7.96 -14.47 16.86
N LYS A 90 -7.41 -15.47 17.53
CA LYS A 90 -6.00 -15.49 17.95
C LYS A 90 -4.99 -15.45 16.80
N MET A 91 -5.40 -15.68 15.56
CA MET A 91 -4.55 -15.53 14.39
C MET A 91 -4.41 -14.08 13.92
N PHE A 92 -5.29 -13.18 14.36
CA PHE A 92 -5.25 -11.75 14.08
C PHE A 92 -4.38 -11.05 15.13
N ASN A 93 -3.07 -11.28 15.06
CA ASN A 93 -2.09 -10.88 16.07
C ASN A 93 -1.05 -9.87 15.57
N LYS A 94 -1.31 -9.21 14.46
CA LYS A 94 -0.44 -8.19 13.86
C LYS A 94 -1.12 -6.82 13.89
N PRO A 95 -0.98 -6.07 15.01
CA PRO A 95 -1.68 -4.79 15.16
C PRO A 95 -1.04 -3.68 14.33
N ASN A 96 -1.84 -2.72 13.93
CA ASN A 96 -1.43 -1.41 13.44
C ASN A 96 -0.39 -1.45 12.30
N LEU A 97 -0.61 -2.30 11.31
CA LEU A 97 0.25 -2.39 10.13
C LEU A 97 0.08 -1.14 9.26
N ASN A 98 1.20 -0.57 8.78
CA ASN A 98 1.15 0.65 7.98
C ASN A 98 0.60 0.36 6.58
N LEU A 99 -0.43 1.10 6.17
CA LEU A 99 -1.11 0.96 4.88
C LEU A 99 -0.88 2.16 3.97
N ALA A 100 -0.73 3.34 4.54
CA ALA A 100 -0.37 4.54 3.78
C ALA A 100 0.67 5.36 4.55
N VAL A 101 1.70 5.81 3.83
CA VAL A 101 2.81 6.57 4.39
C VAL A 101 3.12 7.77 3.51
N LEU A 102 3.19 8.95 4.12
CA LEU A 102 3.70 10.17 3.51
C LEU A 102 5.21 10.24 3.72
N VAL A 103 5.95 10.49 2.66
CA VAL A 103 7.40 10.67 2.69
C VAL A 103 7.73 12.03 2.13
N GLU A 104 8.44 12.85 2.92
CA GLU A 104 8.80 14.22 2.59
C GLU A 104 10.31 14.42 2.62
N GLY A 105 10.82 15.16 1.68
CA GLY A 105 12.25 15.52 1.63
C GLY A 105 12.82 15.63 0.23
N GLU A 106 14.14 15.54 0.12
CA GLU A 106 14.87 15.53 -1.12
C GLU A 106 15.16 14.09 -1.54
N PHE A 107 14.56 13.68 -2.65
CA PHE A 107 14.74 12.32 -3.15
C PHE A 107 15.97 12.26 -4.06
N ARG A 108 16.85 11.31 -3.75
CA ARG A 108 18.02 11.05 -4.55
C ARG A 108 17.68 10.17 -5.74
N SER A 109 18.21 10.50 -6.91
CA SER A 109 18.04 9.68 -8.11
C SER A 109 18.58 8.26 -7.90
N LEU A 110 17.84 7.25 -8.34
CA LEU A 110 18.28 5.86 -8.35
C LEU A 110 19.59 5.67 -9.12
N TYR A 111 19.83 6.51 -10.12
CA TYR A 111 21.00 6.48 -10.98
C TYR A 111 22.18 7.29 -10.45
N ALA A 112 22.03 8.03 -9.36
CA ALA A 112 23.06 8.95 -8.85
C ALA A 112 24.44 8.30 -8.60
N ASN A 113 24.47 6.98 -8.30
CA ASN A 113 25.69 6.23 -8.02
C ASN A 113 25.90 5.03 -8.96
N ARG A 114 25.00 4.82 -9.92
CA ARG A 114 25.02 3.63 -10.81
C ARG A 114 25.42 3.96 -12.23
N THR A 115 25.56 5.23 -12.54
CA THR A 115 25.79 5.71 -13.91
C THR A 115 27.25 6.13 -14.07
N ASN A 116 27.84 5.82 -15.24
CA ASN A 116 29.18 6.28 -15.60
C ASN A 116 29.23 7.82 -15.62
N LYS A 117 30.33 8.40 -15.11
CA LYS A 117 30.53 9.85 -15.05
C LYS A 117 30.38 10.54 -16.39
N GLN A 118 30.84 9.91 -17.48
CA GLN A 118 30.72 10.45 -18.83
C GLN A 118 29.26 10.53 -19.27
N PHE A 119 28.47 9.51 -19.00
CA PHE A 119 27.05 9.48 -19.32
C PHE A 119 26.25 10.51 -18.48
N VAL A 120 26.59 10.65 -17.20
CA VAL A 120 25.99 11.69 -16.34
C VAL A 120 26.27 13.08 -16.89
N LYS A 121 27.51 13.35 -17.32
CA LYS A 121 27.89 14.63 -17.94
C LYS A 121 27.11 14.89 -19.22
N MET A 122 27.00 13.90 -20.09
CA MET A 122 26.19 13.99 -21.31
C MET A 122 24.71 14.30 -21.02
N LEU A 123 24.12 13.69 -19.98
CA LEU A 123 22.74 13.95 -19.57
C LEU A 123 22.56 15.33 -18.93
N GLN A 124 23.59 15.86 -18.24
CA GLN A 124 23.56 17.20 -17.67
C GLN A 124 23.69 18.29 -18.73
N ASP A 125 24.50 18.03 -19.76
CA ASP A 125 24.74 18.94 -20.91
C ASP A 125 23.58 18.90 -21.92
N SER A 126 22.68 17.90 -21.81
CA SER A 126 21.49 17.77 -22.66
C SER A 126 20.43 18.80 -22.28
N VAL A 127 19.97 19.57 -23.26
CA VAL A 127 18.91 20.58 -23.09
C VAL A 127 17.58 19.92 -22.64
N ASP A 128 17.31 18.69 -23.09
CA ASP A 128 16.03 18.01 -22.88
C ASP A 128 15.98 17.18 -21.59
N LEU A 129 17.10 16.63 -21.12
CA LEU A 129 17.11 15.64 -20.06
C LEU A 129 17.57 16.17 -18.68
N LYS A 130 18.17 17.33 -18.58
CA LYS A 130 18.59 18.07 -17.35
C LYS A 130 18.74 17.21 -16.09
N TYR A 131 19.54 16.13 -16.18
CA TYR A 131 19.69 15.17 -15.10
C TYR A 131 20.15 15.83 -13.80
N LYS A 132 19.46 15.53 -12.70
CA LYS A 132 19.84 15.92 -11.34
C LYS A 132 20.02 14.69 -10.47
N ALA A 133 21.15 14.64 -9.75
CA ALA A 133 21.44 13.55 -8.81
C ALA A 133 20.50 13.56 -7.58
N SER A 134 19.99 14.72 -7.21
CA SER A 134 18.96 14.90 -6.18
C SER A 134 17.88 15.84 -6.69
N GLY A 135 16.65 15.51 -6.43
CA GLY A 135 15.50 16.37 -6.74
C GLY A 135 15.35 17.52 -5.75
N ASN A 136 14.44 18.43 -6.03
CA ASN A 136 14.00 19.42 -5.06
C ASN A 136 13.18 18.74 -3.95
N ARG A 137 13.04 19.43 -2.80
CA ARG A 137 12.17 18.93 -1.74
C ARG A 137 10.74 18.74 -2.26
N THR A 138 10.21 17.55 -2.06
CA THR A 138 8.86 17.17 -2.48
C THR A 138 8.24 16.18 -1.49
N SER A 139 6.97 15.85 -1.70
CA SER A 139 6.21 14.92 -0.89
C SER A 139 5.62 13.83 -1.77
N MET A 140 5.67 12.59 -1.29
CA MET A 140 5.10 11.41 -1.96
C MET A 140 4.25 10.63 -0.97
N ILE A 141 3.11 10.12 -1.42
CA ILE A 141 2.27 9.22 -0.65
C ILE A 141 2.38 7.82 -1.24
N PHE A 142 2.67 6.86 -0.39
CA PHE A 142 2.71 5.44 -0.74
C PHE A 142 1.51 4.76 -0.09
N ILE A 143 0.74 4.01 -0.89
CA ILE A 143 -0.46 3.29 -0.45
C ILE A 143 -0.29 1.84 -0.85
N SER A 144 -0.54 0.92 0.08
CA SER A 144 -0.34 -0.53 -0.10
C SER A 144 -1.59 -1.26 -0.62
N ASP A 145 -2.40 -0.63 -1.47
CA ASP A 145 -3.56 -1.30 -2.06
C ASP A 145 -3.14 -2.22 -3.22
N GLY A 146 -3.66 -3.45 -3.25
CA GLY A 146 -3.39 -4.42 -4.30
C GLY A 146 -4.17 -4.17 -5.59
N VAL A 147 -5.25 -3.39 -5.53
CA VAL A 147 -6.12 -3.05 -6.67
C VAL A 147 -6.56 -1.60 -6.57
N LEU A 148 -5.73 -0.68 -7.03
CA LEU A 148 -6.14 0.71 -7.22
C LEU A 148 -7.00 0.79 -8.48
N ASN A 149 -8.33 0.78 -8.31
CA ASN A 149 -9.25 1.04 -9.41
C ASN A 149 -9.13 2.50 -9.85
N GLY A 150 -8.46 2.74 -10.98
CA GLY A 150 -8.51 4.00 -11.71
C GLY A 150 -7.25 4.86 -11.72
N PHE A 151 -6.12 4.42 -11.14
CA PHE A 151 -4.84 5.09 -11.30
C PHE A 151 -3.74 4.11 -11.68
N ASP A 152 -3.77 3.66 -12.91
CA ASP A 152 -2.69 2.88 -13.55
C ASP A 152 -1.42 3.71 -13.78
N THR A 153 -1.28 4.87 -13.14
CA THR A 153 -0.17 5.77 -13.42
C THR A 153 0.52 6.25 -12.14
N LEU A 154 0.86 5.33 -11.25
CA LEU A 154 1.99 5.58 -10.36
C LEU A 154 3.19 4.79 -10.85
N THR A 155 3.55 5.13 -12.07
CA THR A 155 4.85 4.86 -12.64
C THR A 155 5.94 5.30 -11.69
N HIS A 156 6.85 4.36 -11.43
CA HIS A 156 8.26 4.59 -11.16
C HIS A 156 8.64 5.92 -10.54
N THR A 157 8.59 6.00 -9.25
CA THR A 157 9.38 7.02 -8.59
C THR A 157 10.41 6.38 -7.67
N SER A 158 11.57 6.53 -8.15
CA SER A 158 12.88 6.30 -7.62
C SER A 158 13.04 6.58 -6.13
N SER A 159 13.57 5.57 -5.46
CA SER A 159 14.57 5.65 -4.38
C SER A 159 14.23 6.40 -3.10
N GLY A 160 13.13 6.06 -2.46
CA GLY A 160 13.21 5.87 -1.02
C GLY A 160 13.11 4.37 -0.82
N SER A 161 14.04 3.74 -0.14
CA SER A 161 13.95 2.31 0.12
C SER A 161 12.74 2.03 1.00
N LEU A 162 11.59 1.86 0.40
CA LEU A 162 10.39 1.33 1.01
C LEU A 162 10.44 -0.17 0.74
N SER A 163 10.60 -0.94 1.78
CA SER A 163 10.37 -2.37 1.72
C SER A 163 8.87 -2.58 1.70
N LEU A 164 8.32 -2.94 0.55
CA LEU A 164 7.01 -3.54 0.48
C LEU A 164 7.17 -4.97 1.00
N SER A 165 6.65 -5.23 2.18
CA SER A 165 6.47 -6.60 2.62
C SER A 165 5.40 -7.23 1.71
N LEU A 166 5.85 -8.15 0.85
CA LEU A 166 4.97 -8.94 -0.02
C LEU A 166 4.13 -9.87 0.85
N GLY A 167 3.07 -9.35 1.41
CA GLY A 167 2.08 -10.08 2.19
C GLY A 167 0.71 -9.44 2.01
N PHE A 168 -0.35 -10.23 2.10
CA PHE A 168 -1.70 -9.74 2.12
C PHE A 168 -2.16 -9.53 3.56
N LEU A 169 -2.76 -8.36 3.81
CA LEU A 169 -3.48 -8.08 5.04
C LEU A 169 -4.86 -8.75 4.99
N ILE A 170 -5.21 -9.41 6.05
CA ILE A 170 -6.55 -9.95 6.31
C ILE A 170 -7.04 -9.43 7.65
#